data_9c3f16207f78911c8513cc43225c24d5
#
_entry.id   9c3f16207f78911c8513cc43225c24d5
#
_cell.length_a   1.000
_cell.length_b   1.000
_cell.length_c   1.000
_cell.angle_alpha   90.00
_cell.angle_beta   90.00
_cell.angle_gamma   90.00
#
_symmetry.space_group_name_H-M   'P 1'
#
loop_
_entity.id
_entity.type
_entity.pdbx_description
1 polymer ?
#
loop_
_entity_poly.entity_id
_entity_poly.type
_entity_poly.pdbx_seq_one_letter_code
_entity_poly.pdbx_strand_id
1 'polypeptide(L)'
;MQSTSNKHHILKHNILFISHKEHQCGVYQYGRNIAEALEKSRTISFVYAECSGPDEYLSAIENVKPSAIIYNYHPSTLPWLNKGVVRKVKVPHIEIIHEVTQEIADAADDHIFDYHIASDPTLMNRNPLVFKTGRLLPEYKNQYGLPGIPTIGSFGFGTAGKGFQKLISRVQDEFDQAIIRLHIPFARFGDSDGRSAHSIGRQCKERIVKPGIELQLSHDFLTQEKLLDFLAQNSLNAFFYDDVKGRGISSVIDYALAVQRPIAITKSRMFRHIISTFPSICVEDSNLEMILQNGAAPLSKYCEEWNEANLIWDYERIVNTVLKNRLKEKSFFTDIRYELKKRRKKIKSKIRKITSTPTPEPEAVEQRIVPDGTCRPTSIPDATSFNRILDNDARKMYKPVIDGLFDLLPDMMSRKIPEANIQQAFVLDTVLKHLPNHETPKILCVGSYDDTAAAAMKRYGFRIDEVDPVLNYDLNTFMGKPSTKKCSYDVIFSTSVIEHVSDDELFIKQIHELLAPGGTAILTCDYNDRYKPGDPLPPEDFRFYTQKDFMDRLLPLITDGSLVDTPHWDCPDPDFVYADCRYTFATFVFRKNNP
;
A
#
# COMPACT_ATOMS: atom_id res chain seq x y z
N MET A 1 -50.94 17.65 -8.94
CA MET A 1 -49.85 17.01 -9.69
C MET A 1 -48.88 16.41 -8.69
N GLN A 2 -49.02 15.10 -8.44
CA GLN A 2 -48.17 14.34 -7.56
C GLN A 2 -46.93 13.94 -8.36
N SER A 3 -45.74 14.40 -7.92
CA SER A 3 -44.47 13.97 -8.47
C SER A 3 -44.12 12.59 -7.86
N THR A 4 -44.27 11.55 -8.66
CA THR A 4 -43.79 10.20 -8.33
C THR A 4 -42.24 10.20 -8.40
N SER A 5 -41.61 10.26 -7.25
CA SER A 5 -40.19 10.02 -7.11
C SER A 5 -39.90 8.54 -7.39
N ASN A 6 -39.39 8.23 -8.56
CA ASN A 6 -38.82 6.91 -8.89
C ASN A 6 -37.56 6.70 -8.03
N LYS A 7 -37.73 6.07 -6.87
CA LYS A 7 -36.63 5.45 -6.15
C LYS A 7 -36.19 4.24 -6.96
N HIS A 8 -35.13 4.38 -7.76
CA HIS A 8 -34.38 3.22 -8.25
C HIS A 8 -33.89 2.44 -7.04
N HIS A 9 -34.51 1.32 -6.73
CA HIS A 9 -33.97 0.29 -5.88
C HIS A 9 -32.71 -0.25 -6.58
N ILE A 10 -31.54 0.28 -6.24
CA ILE A 10 -30.26 -0.35 -6.57
C ILE A 10 -30.29 -1.70 -5.85
N LEU A 11 -30.38 -2.79 -6.62
CA LEU A 11 -30.28 -4.15 -6.08
C LEU A 11 -28.91 -4.29 -5.44
N LYS A 12 -28.85 -4.21 -4.12
CA LYS A 12 -27.60 -4.46 -3.37
C LYS A 12 -27.22 -5.93 -3.52
N HIS A 13 -25.99 -6.20 -3.91
CA HIS A 13 -25.44 -7.54 -3.86
C HIS A 13 -25.32 -7.99 -2.40
N ASN A 14 -25.80 -9.19 -2.06
CA ASN A 14 -25.56 -9.82 -0.78
C ASN A 14 -24.23 -10.57 -0.84
N ILE A 15 -23.33 -10.29 0.05
CA ILE A 15 -22.04 -10.97 0.21
C ILE A 15 -22.03 -11.66 1.57
N LEU A 16 -21.83 -12.97 1.56
CA LEU A 16 -21.76 -13.75 2.77
C LEU A 16 -20.30 -13.76 3.27
N PHE A 17 -20.08 -13.33 4.52
CA PHE A 17 -18.77 -13.34 5.17
C PHE A 17 -18.74 -14.46 6.21
N ILE A 18 -17.94 -15.49 5.98
CA ILE A 18 -17.84 -16.70 6.81
C ILE A 18 -16.64 -16.63 7.74
N SER A 19 -16.85 -16.91 9.03
CA SER A 19 -15.81 -17.08 10.04
C SER A 19 -16.08 -18.31 10.93
N HIS A 20 -15.12 -18.65 11.77
CA HIS A 20 -15.27 -19.68 12.81
C HIS A 20 -15.81 -19.08 14.12
N LYS A 21 -16.16 -19.94 15.11
CA LYS A 21 -16.82 -19.54 16.36
C LYS A 21 -15.86 -19.32 17.55
N GLU A 22 -14.55 -19.50 17.37
CA GLU A 22 -13.60 -19.48 18.48
C GLU A 22 -13.12 -18.07 18.81
N HIS A 23 -13.73 -17.42 19.79
CA HIS A 23 -13.56 -16.00 20.12
C HIS A 23 -12.14 -15.63 20.58
N GLN A 24 -11.44 -16.50 21.31
CA GLN A 24 -10.08 -16.27 21.81
C GLN A 24 -9.02 -16.62 20.76
N CYS A 25 -9.14 -16.02 19.59
CA CYS A 25 -8.30 -16.29 18.43
C CYS A 25 -8.07 -15.00 17.63
N GLY A 26 -6.84 -14.73 17.23
CA GLY A 26 -6.50 -13.54 16.45
C GLY A 26 -7.20 -13.51 15.08
N VAL A 27 -7.38 -14.68 14.44
CA VAL A 27 -8.14 -14.80 13.19
C VAL A 27 -9.61 -14.44 13.38
N TYR A 28 -10.23 -14.89 14.49
CA TYR A 28 -11.61 -14.54 14.81
C TYR A 28 -11.76 -13.04 15.01
N GLN A 29 -10.93 -12.44 15.90
CA GLN A 29 -11.01 -11.00 16.22
C GLN A 29 -10.83 -10.15 14.96
N TYR A 30 -9.87 -10.50 14.11
CA TYR A 30 -9.66 -9.83 12.83
C TYR A 30 -10.92 -9.90 11.96
N GLY A 31 -11.46 -11.10 11.71
CA GLY A 31 -12.62 -11.30 10.85
C GLY A 31 -13.88 -10.61 11.38
N ARG A 32 -14.08 -10.62 12.70
CA ARG A 32 -15.21 -9.96 13.36
C ARG A 32 -15.15 -8.43 13.19
N ASN A 33 -13.98 -7.83 13.43
CA ASN A 33 -13.78 -6.39 13.27
C ASN A 33 -14.01 -5.94 11.82
N ILE A 34 -13.49 -6.72 10.85
CA ILE A 34 -13.71 -6.45 9.42
C ILE A 34 -15.22 -6.54 9.09
N ALA A 35 -15.89 -7.59 9.55
CA ALA A 35 -17.32 -7.78 9.27
C ALA A 35 -18.17 -6.63 9.84
N GLU A 36 -17.91 -6.20 11.06
CA GLU A 36 -18.61 -5.07 11.71
C GLU A 36 -18.41 -3.76 10.94
N ALA A 37 -17.20 -3.50 10.43
CA ALA A 37 -16.95 -2.36 9.56
C ALA A 37 -17.74 -2.47 8.25
N LEU A 38 -17.75 -3.66 7.61
CA LEU A 38 -18.41 -3.89 6.34
C LEU A 38 -19.96 -3.82 6.44
N GLU A 39 -20.56 -4.06 7.60
CA GLU A 39 -22.01 -3.86 7.83
C GLU A 39 -22.44 -2.42 7.56
N LYS A 40 -21.52 -1.44 7.70
CA LYS A 40 -21.77 -0.02 7.43
C LYS A 40 -21.74 0.35 5.94
N SER A 41 -21.42 -0.59 5.04
CA SER A 41 -21.43 -0.36 3.59
C SER A 41 -22.82 0.07 3.09
N ARG A 42 -22.81 1.09 2.24
CA ARG A 42 -24.05 1.64 1.64
C ARG A 42 -24.39 1.04 0.28
N THR A 43 -23.41 0.44 -0.39
CA THR A 43 -23.55 -0.06 -1.77
C THR A 43 -23.69 -1.57 -1.84
N ILE A 44 -23.12 -2.32 -0.89
CA ILE A 44 -23.12 -3.78 -0.81
C ILE A 44 -23.70 -4.20 0.55
N SER A 45 -24.46 -5.29 0.57
CA SER A 45 -24.96 -5.90 1.80
C SER A 45 -24.02 -7.03 2.22
N PHE A 46 -23.16 -6.79 3.21
CA PHE A 46 -22.33 -7.82 3.81
C PHE A 46 -23.09 -8.48 4.97
N VAL A 47 -23.16 -9.81 4.95
CA VAL A 47 -23.85 -10.61 5.98
C VAL A 47 -22.84 -11.54 6.63
N TYR A 48 -22.58 -11.34 7.92
CA TYR A 48 -21.65 -12.16 8.68
C TYR A 48 -22.32 -13.45 9.18
N ALA A 49 -21.61 -14.57 9.09
CA ALA A 49 -22.04 -15.84 9.62
C ALA A 49 -20.85 -16.64 10.19
N GLU A 50 -21.06 -17.22 11.37
CA GLU A 50 -20.11 -18.11 12.03
C GLU A 50 -20.50 -19.57 11.77
N CYS A 51 -19.57 -20.37 11.25
CA CYS A 51 -19.83 -21.75 10.90
C CYS A 51 -18.80 -22.70 11.52
N SER A 52 -19.29 -23.77 12.16
CA SER A 52 -18.47 -24.85 12.72
C SER A 52 -18.33 -26.03 11.76
N GLY A 53 -19.13 -26.09 10.69
CA GLY A 53 -19.14 -27.20 9.74
C GLY A 53 -19.96 -26.93 8.47
N PRO A 54 -19.97 -27.91 7.53
CA PRO A 54 -20.64 -27.78 6.24
C PRO A 54 -22.14 -27.52 6.31
N ASP A 55 -22.84 -28.06 7.31
CA ASP A 55 -24.31 -27.93 7.41
C ASP A 55 -24.71 -26.49 7.77
N GLU A 56 -24.03 -25.86 8.73
CA GLU A 56 -24.25 -24.47 9.07
C GLU A 56 -23.90 -23.55 7.91
N TYR A 57 -22.81 -23.85 7.19
CA TYR A 57 -22.40 -23.15 5.99
C TYR A 57 -23.48 -23.20 4.88
N LEU A 58 -24.03 -24.39 4.58
CA LEU A 58 -25.09 -24.53 3.58
C LEU A 58 -26.37 -23.81 3.99
N SER A 59 -26.73 -23.88 5.27
CA SER A 59 -27.88 -23.15 5.82
C SER A 59 -27.69 -21.63 5.68
N ALA A 60 -26.50 -21.10 5.94
CA ALA A 60 -26.20 -19.68 5.77
C ALA A 60 -26.35 -19.26 4.29
N ILE A 61 -25.92 -20.09 3.35
CA ILE A 61 -26.07 -19.83 1.91
C ILE A 61 -27.53 -19.80 1.49
N GLU A 62 -28.34 -20.76 1.93
CA GLU A 62 -29.76 -20.82 1.62
C GLU A 62 -30.51 -19.57 2.12
N ASN A 63 -30.16 -19.10 3.31
CA ASN A 63 -30.78 -17.93 3.94
C ASN A 63 -30.35 -16.61 3.25
N VAL A 64 -29.08 -16.45 2.92
CA VAL A 64 -28.51 -15.19 2.40
C VAL A 64 -28.61 -15.10 0.88
N LYS A 65 -28.53 -16.21 0.17
CA LYS A 65 -28.47 -16.29 -1.30
C LYS A 65 -27.40 -15.36 -1.87
N PRO A 66 -26.12 -15.55 -1.50
CA PRO A 66 -25.06 -14.59 -1.76
C PRO A 66 -24.69 -14.52 -3.24
N SER A 67 -24.27 -13.32 -3.69
CA SER A 67 -23.65 -13.10 -5.00
C SER A 67 -22.18 -13.50 -5.04
N ALA A 68 -21.48 -13.43 -3.89
CA ALA A 68 -20.14 -13.95 -3.65
C ALA A 68 -19.99 -14.29 -2.15
N ILE A 69 -18.94 -15.06 -1.81
CA ILE A 69 -18.67 -15.46 -0.42
C ILE A 69 -17.22 -15.07 -0.09
N ILE A 70 -17.02 -14.42 1.05
CA ILE A 70 -15.73 -14.11 1.64
C ILE A 70 -15.50 -15.05 2.83
N TYR A 71 -14.29 -15.58 2.94
CA TYR A 71 -13.91 -16.52 4.01
C TYR A 71 -12.79 -15.93 4.85
N ASN A 72 -13.03 -15.72 6.13
CA ASN A 72 -11.99 -15.47 7.13
C ASN A 72 -11.27 -16.79 7.43
N TYR A 73 -10.46 -17.24 6.47
CA TYR A 73 -9.95 -18.60 6.40
C TYR A 73 -8.56 -18.74 7.01
N HIS A 74 -8.42 -19.75 7.83
CA HIS A 74 -7.13 -20.33 8.20
C HIS A 74 -7.32 -21.85 8.33
N PRO A 75 -6.41 -22.69 7.84
CA PRO A 75 -6.57 -24.14 7.87
C PRO A 75 -6.88 -24.74 9.25
N SER A 76 -6.33 -24.14 10.31
CA SER A 76 -6.58 -24.58 11.70
C SER A 76 -7.93 -24.13 12.26
N THR A 77 -8.57 -23.11 11.70
CA THR A 77 -9.83 -22.55 12.23
C THR A 77 -11.06 -23.02 11.46
N LEU A 78 -10.92 -23.30 10.17
CA LEU A 78 -11.96 -23.81 9.29
C LEU A 78 -11.49 -25.11 8.56
N PRO A 79 -11.10 -26.17 9.32
CA PRO A 79 -10.48 -27.38 8.75
C PRO A 79 -11.41 -28.18 7.83
N TRP A 80 -12.72 -28.00 7.96
CA TRP A 80 -13.73 -28.63 7.12
C TRP A 80 -13.87 -27.98 5.74
N LEU A 81 -13.36 -26.76 5.56
CA LEU A 81 -13.47 -26.02 4.32
C LEU A 81 -12.42 -26.52 3.31
N ASN A 82 -12.89 -27.20 2.30
CA ASN A 82 -12.06 -27.78 1.25
C ASN A 82 -12.72 -27.61 -0.13
N LYS A 83 -11.99 -27.92 -1.20
CA LYS A 83 -12.49 -27.80 -2.57
C LYS A 83 -13.86 -28.45 -2.79
N GLY A 84 -14.09 -29.63 -2.18
CA GLY A 84 -15.35 -30.39 -2.33
C GLY A 84 -16.55 -29.67 -1.70
N VAL A 85 -16.34 -28.89 -0.64
CA VAL A 85 -17.37 -28.07 0.02
C VAL A 85 -17.56 -26.76 -0.73
N VAL A 86 -16.48 -26.01 -0.96
CA VAL A 86 -16.50 -24.69 -1.59
C VAL A 86 -17.12 -24.73 -2.98
N ARG A 87 -16.68 -25.67 -3.84
CA ARG A 87 -17.11 -25.75 -5.25
C ARG A 87 -18.53 -26.30 -5.46
N LYS A 88 -19.24 -26.72 -4.41
CA LYS A 88 -20.68 -27.03 -4.50
C LYS A 88 -21.51 -25.78 -4.78
N VAL A 89 -21.09 -24.64 -4.30
CA VAL A 89 -21.79 -23.37 -4.46
C VAL A 89 -21.24 -22.64 -5.70
N LYS A 90 -22.13 -22.16 -6.55
CA LYS A 90 -21.77 -21.59 -7.87
C LYS A 90 -21.72 -20.06 -7.84
N VAL A 91 -21.01 -19.49 -6.89
CA VAL A 91 -20.71 -18.06 -6.78
C VAL A 91 -19.20 -17.86 -6.67
N PRO A 92 -18.64 -16.66 -6.86
CA PRO A 92 -17.23 -16.39 -6.56
C PRO A 92 -16.91 -16.62 -5.08
N HIS A 93 -15.76 -17.22 -4.84
CA HIS A 93 -15.22 -17.53 -3.53
C HIS A 93 -13.94 -16.74 -3.30
N ILE A 94 -13.89 -15.96 -2.23
CA ILE A 94 -12.78 -15.05 -1.91
C ILE A 94 -12.24 -15.43 -0.54
N GLU A 95 -10.97 -15.82 -0.46
CA GLU A 95 -10.27 -16.10 0.79
C GLU A 95 -9.63 -14.83 1.35
N ILE A 96 -9.64 -14.63 2.66
CA ILE A 96 -8.72 -13.73 3.35
C ILE A 96 -7.52 -14.55 3.80
N ILE A 97 -6.35 -14.26 3.23
CA ILE A 97 -5.10 -14.95 3.60
C ILE A 97 -4.54 -14.33 4.87
N HIS A 98 -4.44 -15.13 5.92
CA HIS A 98 -3.70 -14.77 7.13
C HIS A 98 -2.22 -15.17 6.99
N GLU A 99 -1.33 -14.47 7.68
CA GLU A 99 0.13 -14.71 7.64
C GLU A 99 0.73 -14.64 6.21
N VAL A 100 0.20 -13.76 5.37
CA VAL A 100 0.65 -13.59 3.98
C VAL A 100 2.05 -12.99 3.90
N THR A 101 2.86 -13.50 2.96
CA THR A 101 4.12 -12.90 2.49
C THR A 101 4.02 -12.66 0.99
N GLN A 102 5.01 -11.99 0.37
CA GLN A 102 5.00 -11.79 -1.08
C GLN A 102 5.01 -13.12 -1.82
N GLU A 103 5.81 -14.10 -1.37
CA GLU A 103 5.91 -15.43 -1.97
C GLU A 103 4.57 -16.19 -1.91
N ILE A 104 3.86 -16.07 -0.78
CA ILE A 104 2.51 -16.67 -0.63
C ILE A 104 1.51 -15.99 -1.56
N ALA A 105 1.55 -14.66 -1.64
CA ALA A 105 0.67 -13.91 -2.53
C ALA A 105 0.94 -14.22 -4.01
N ASP A 106 2.22 -14.30 -4.42
CA ASP A 106 2.62 -14.62 -5.79
C ASP A 106 2.23 -16.06 -6.19
N ALA A 107 2.26 -17.01 -5.23
CA ALA A 107 1.94 -18.42 -5.44
C ALA A 107 0.45 -18.76 -5.28
N ALA A 108 -0.39 -17.82 -4.86
CA ALA A 108 -1.82 -18.07 -4.66
C ALA A 108 -2.51 -18.43 -5.98
N ASP A 109 -3.34 -19.47 -5.96
CA ASP A 109 -4.01 -20.03 -7.13
C ASP A 109 -5.54 -20.14 -6.93
N ASP A 110 -6.27 -20.48 -7.99
CA ASP A 110 -7.72 -20.66 -7.98
C ASP A 110 -8.18 -22.09 -7.64
N HIS A 111 -7.33 -22.90 -7.00
CA HIS A 111 -7.63 -24.31 -6.74
C HIS A 111 -8.83 -24.52 -5.81
N ILE A 112 -8.88 -23.78 -4.69
CA ILE A 112 -9.98 -23.86 -3.71
C ILE A 112 -10.87 -22.61 -3.83
N PHE A 113 -10.27 -21.43 -3.73
CA PHE A 113 -10.92 -20.12 -3.83
C PHE A 113 -10.63 -19.49 -5.19
N ASP A 114 -11.50 -18.65 -5.70
CA ASP A 114 -11.32 -17.99 -6.99
C ASP A 114 -10.41 -16.76 -6.89
N TYR A 115 -10.42 -16.10 -5.73
CA TYR A 115 -9.65 -14.89 -5.44
C TYR A 115 -9.23 -14.85 -3.98
N HIS A 116 -8.29 -13.96 -3.69
CA HIS A 116 -7.70 -13.82 -2.37
C HIS A 116 -7.63 -12.35 -1.96
N ILE A 117 -7.82 -12.07 -0.66
CA ILE A 117 -7.61 -10.76 -0.04
C ILE A 117 -6.43 -10.88 0.92
N ALA A 118 -5.47 -9.99 0.78
CA ALA A 118 -4.30 -9.88 1.64
C ALA A 118 -4.29 -8.52 2.36
N SER A 119 -4.40 -8.53 3.69
CA SER A 119 -4.40 -7.30 4.50
C SER A 119 -2.99 -6.84 4.84
N ASP A 120 -2.14 -6.79 3.84
CA ASP A 120 -0.76 -6.32 3.93
C ASP A 120 -0.49 -5.28 2.85
N PRO A 121 -0.44 -4.00 3.20
CA PRO A 121 -0.25 -2.92 2.24
C PRO A 121 1.13 -2.90 1.57
N THR A 122 2.10 -3.69 2.09
CA THR A 122 3.46 -3.73 1.55
C THR A 122 3.65 -4.69 0.38
N LEU A 123 2.66 -5.53 0.09
CA LEU A 123 2.74 -6.48 -1.02
C LEU A 123 2.71 -5.75 -2.37
N MET A 124 3.45 -6.29 -3.34
CA MET A 124 3.34 -5.88 -4.74
C MET A 124 2.18 -6.60 -5.42
N ASN A 125 1.50 -5.92 -6.34
CA ASN A 125 0.37 -6.47 -7.10
C ASN A 125 0.85 -7.32 -8.29
N ARG A 126 1.51 -8.46 -8.03
CA ARG A 126 2.07 -9.34 -9.06
C ARG A 126 1.09 -10.43 -9.51
N ASN A 127 0.20 -10.86 -8.62
CA ASN A 127 -0.77 -11.91 -8.89
C ASN A 127 -2.18 -11.29 -9.05
N PRO A 128 -2.82 -11.40 -10.23
CA PRO A 128 -4.15 -10.80 -10.49
C PRO A 128 -5.29 -11.47 -9.68
N LEU A 129 -5.04 -12.61 -9.04
CA LEU A 129 -6.01 -13.26 -8.17
C LEU A 129 -5.96 -12.72 -6.73
N VAL A 130 -4.92 -11.95 -6.38
CA VAL A 130 -4.71 -11.42 -5.03
C VAL A 130 -4.97 -9.92 -5.01
N PHE A 131 -5.92 -9.52 -4.19
CA PHE A 131 -6.23 -8.13 -3.91
C PHE A 131 -5.69 -7.77 -2.54
N LYS A 132 -4.94 -6.68 -2.43
CA LYS A 132 -4.53 -6.18 -1.13
C LYS A 132 -5.49 -5.11 -0.62
N THR A 133 -5.58 -5.03 0.70
CA THR A 133 -6.32 -3.99 1.42
C THR A 133 -5.38 -3.28 2.38
N GLY A 134 -5.80 -2.07 2.79
CA GLY A 134 -5.25 -1.43 3.97
C GLY A 134 -5.56 -2.23 5.25
N ARG A 135 -5.11 -1.68 6.38
CA ARG A 135 -5.44 -2.18 7.71
C ARG A 135 -6.74 -1.55 8.21
N LEU A 136 -7.31 -2.11 9.25
CA LEU A 136 -8.41 -1.50 10.01
C LEU A 136 -7.91 -1.13 11.40
N LEU A 137 -7.87 0.16 11.69
CA LEU A 137 -7.62 0.63 13.05
C LEU A 137 -8.95 0.68 13.80
N PRO A 138 -9.02 0.12 15.02
CA PRO A 138 -10.19 0.29 15.87
C PRO A 138 -10.51 1.77 16.13
N GLU A 139 -11.78 2.15 16.09
CA GLU A 139 -12.19 3.48 16.50
C GLU A 139 -11.94 3.67 18.00
N TYR A 140 -11.16 4.68 18.36
CA TYR A 140 -10.88 4.98 19.77
C TYR A 140 -10.63 6.47 19.96
N LYS A 141 -11.23 7.04 20.99
CA LYS A 141 -10.95 8.41 21.43
C LYS A 141 -10.15 8.36 22.73
N ASN A 142 -8.86 8.62 22.63
CA ASN A 142 -7.98 8.64 23.79
C ASN A 142 -8.38 9.79 24.73
N GLN A 143 -8.74 9.45 25.96
CA GLN A 143 -9.13 10.39 27.00
C GLN A 143 -8.13 10.44 28.17
N TYR A 144 -7.04 9.66 28.08
CA TYR A 144 -6.02 9.59 29.12
C TYR A 144 -4.89 10.59 28.88
N GLY A 145 -4.48 11.28 29.94
CA GLY A 145 -3.26 12.08 29.95
C GLY A 145 -1.99 11.23 29.84
N LEU A 146 -0.86 11.88 29.70
CA LEU A 146 0.44 11.18 29.79
C LEU A 146 0.74 10.86 31.27
N PRO A 147 1.23 9.66 31.59
CA PRO A 147 1.69 9.32 32.93
C PRO A 147 2.86 10.23 33.37
N GLY A 148 2.93 10.54 34.67
CA GLY A 148 4.03 11.33 35.24
C GLY A 148 5.36 10.56 35.31
N ILE A 149 5.31 9.22 35.33
CA ILE A 149 6.48 8.34 35.24
C ILE A 149 6.43 7.66 33.86
N PRO A 150 7.56 7.57 33.11
CA PRO A 150 7.61 6.85 31.86
C PRO A 150 6.99 5.46 31.99
N THR A 151 5.90 5.22 31.26
CA THR A 151 5.16 3.97 31.33
C THR A 151 5.18 3.30 29.95
N ILE A 152 5.84 2.16 29.87
CA ILE A 152 6.07 1.43 28.61
C ILE A 152 5.17 0.19 28.60
N GLY A 153 4.21 0.17 27.67
CA GLY A 153 3.25 -0.92 27.54
C GLY A 153 3.59 -1.88 26.40
N SER A 154 3.23 -3.15 26.59
CA SER A 154 3.25 -4.15 25.53
C SER A 154 2.16 -5.18 25.74
N PHE A 155 1.62 -5.75 24.65
CA PHE A 155 0.67 -6.86 24.73
C PHE A 155 0.88 -7.89 23.63
N GLY A 156 0.37 -9.08 23.85
CA GLY A 156 0.34 -10.17 22.88
C GLY A 156 0.26 -11.52 23.55
N PHE A 157 -0.19 -12.52 22.81
CA PHE A 157 -0.25 -13.89 23.35
C PHE A 157 1.11 -14.40 23.79
N GLY A 158 1.15 -15.27 24.77
CA GLY A 158 2.35 -15.87 25.37
C GLY A 158 3.06 -16.86 24.44
N THR A 159 3.44 -16.41 23.25
CA THR A 159 4.17 -17.21 22.24
C THR A 159 5.61 -16.76 22.11
N ALA A 160 6.51 -17.69 21.71
CA ALA A 160 7.91 -17.37 21.49
C ALA A 160 8.09 -16.26 20.45
N GLY A 161 9.17 -15.50 20.57
CA GLY A 161 9.52 -14.44 19.63
C GLY A 161 8.80 -13.10 19.82
N LYS A 162 8.00 -12.93 20.87
CA LYS A 162 7.33 -11.65 21.19
C LYS A 162 8.24 -10.62 21.86
N GLY A 163 9.42 -11.03 22.33
CA GLY A 163 10.47 -10.14 22.81
C GLY A 163 10.19 -9.41 24.12
N PHE A 164 9.23 -9.87 24.95
CA PHE A 164 8.93 -9.25 26.24
C PHE A 164 10.16 -9.12 27.14
N GLN A 165 11.02 -10.16 27.17
CA GLN A 165 12.27 -10.13 27.93
C GLN A 165 13.26 -9.10 27.39
N LYS A 166 13.31 -8.89 26.07
CA LYS A 166 14.16 -7.86 25.43
C LYS A 166 13.68 -6.47 25.83
N LEU A 167 12.36 -6.26 25.86
CA LEU A 167 11.76 -5.02 26.31
C LEU A 167 12.16 -4.68 27.75
N ILE A 168 12.07 -5.66 28.67
CA ILE A 168 12.49 -5.49 30.07
C ILE A 168 13.95 -5.00 30.14
N SER A 169 14.87 -5.67 29.43
CA SER A 169 16.28 -5.29 29.42
C SER A 169 16.45 -3.87 28.88
N ARG A 170 15.87 -3.57 27.72
CA ARG A 170 15.99 -2.27 27.06
C ARG A 170 15.49 -1.10 27.92
N VAL A 171 14.36 -1.27 28.61
CA VAL A 171 13.83 -0.23 29.51
C VAL A 171 14.78 0.01 30.69
N GLN A 172 15.37 -1.05 31.27
CA GLN A 172 16.34 -0.89 32.36
C GLN A 172 17.65 -0.23 31.90
N ASP A 173 18.07 -0.46 30.64
CA ASP A 173 19.27 0.16 30.08
C ASP A 173 19.07 1.68 29.88
N GLU A 174 17.85 2.12 29.55
CA GLU A 174 17.60 3.51 29.13
C GLU A 174 16.94 4.38 30.23
N PHE A 175 16.24 3.79 31.21
CA PHE A 175 15.53 4.55 32.24
C PHE A 175 16.04 4.20 33.66
N ASP A 176 16.18 5.22 34.51
CA ASP A 176 16.41 5.04 35.95
C ASP A 176 15.11 4.76 36.70
N GLN A 177 14.00 5.33 36.23
CA GLN A 177 12.68 5.11 36.78
C GLN A 177 11.68 4.93 35.64
N ALA A 178 10.94 3.80 35.63
CA ALA A 178 9.88 3.53 34.67
C ALA A 178 8.91 2.46 35.19
N ILE A 179 7.71 2.45 34.62
CA ILE A 179 6.72 1.38 34.79
C ILE A 179 6.63 0.59 33.49
N ILE A 180 6.83 -0.72 33.56
CA ILE A 180 6.64 -1.63 32.44
C ILE A 180 5.30 -2.33 32.64
N ARG A 181 4.40 -2.23 31.67
CA ARG A 181 3.08 -2.87 31.70
C ARG A 181 2.99 -3.93 30.62
N LEU A 182 2.91 -5.20 31.02
CA LEU A 182 2.79 -6.32 30.09
C LEU A 182 1.41 -6.98 30.23
N HIS A 183 0.71 -7.09 29.10
CA HIS A 183 -0.52 -7.84 29.01
C HIS A 183 -0.30 -9.07 28.13
N ILE A 184 -0.25 -10.28 28.76
CA ILE A 184 0.09 -11.55 28.12
C ILE A 184 -1.09 -12.52 28.29
N PRO A 185 -2.18 -12.39 27.51
CA PRO A 185 -3.35 -13.27 27.65
C PRO A 185 -3.03 -14.69 27.18
N PHE A 186 -3.82 -15.66 27.65
CA PHE A 186 -3.77 -17.03 27.20
C PHE A 186 -4.28 -17.13 25.76
N ALA A 187 -3.67 -18.00 24.97
CA ALA A 187 -4.08 -18.25 23.58
C ALA A 187 -4.76 -19.62 23.50
N ARG A 188 -6.02 -19.70 23.07
CA ARG A 188 -6.70 -21.00 22.90
C ARG A 188 -5.94 -21.94 21.95
N PHE A 189 -5.37 -21.37 20.88
CA PHE A 189 -4.47 -22.09 19.97
C PHE A 189 -3.01 -21.86 20.43
N GLY A 190 -2.39 -22.91 20.96
CA GLY A 190 -0.97 -22.93 21.33
C GLY A 190 -0.61 -22.68 22.78
N ASP A 191 -1.52 -22.13 23.61
CA ASP A 191 -1.30 -21.93 25.07
C ASP A 191 -2.64 -21.90 25.84
N SER A 192 -3.47 -22.92 25.65
CA SER A 192 -4.83 -22.97 26.21
C SER A 192 -4.87 -23.03 27.74
N ASP A 193 -3.83 -23.54 28.38
CA ASP A 193 -3.67 -23.62 29.82
C ASP A 193 -2.83 -22.47 30.42
N GLY A 194 -2.38 -21.52 29.59
CA GLY A 194 -1.63 -20.34 29.98
C GLY A 194 -0.21 -20.61 30.48
N ARG A 195 0.31 -21.85 30.35
CA ARG A 195 1.65 -22.19 30.85
C ARG A 195 2.75 -21.35 30.20
N SER A 196 2.66 -21.10 28.90
CA SER A 196 3.64 -20.28 28.18
C SER A 196 3.56 -18.82 28.63
N ALA A 197 2.35 -18.25 28.74
CA ALA A 197 2.14 -16.88 29.21
C ALA A 197 2.69 -16.68 30.63
N HIS A 198 2.39 -17.60 31.54
CA HIS A 198 2.93 -17.55 32.92
C HIS A 198 4.44 -17.74 32.97
N SER A 199 5.02 -18.63 32.15
CA SER A 199 6.47 -18.83 32.08
C SER A 199 7.18 -17.57 31.61
N ILE A 200 6.69 -16.93 30.53
CA ILE A 200 7.22 -15.67 30.02
C ILE A 200 7.11 -14.57 31.08
N GLY A 201 5.95 -14.45 31.74
CA GLY A 201 5.74 -13.46 32.81
C GLY A 201 6.73 -13.63 33.97
N ARG A 202 7.01 -14.86 34.39
CA ARG A 202 8.01 -15.17 35.40
C ARG A 202 9.40 -14.76 34.97
N GLN A 203 9.83 -15.14 33.77
CA GLN A 203 11.11 -14.75 33.19
C GLN A 203 11.26 -13.22 33.10
N CYS A 204 10.20 -12.49 32.79
CA CYS A 204 10.19 -11.04 32.81
C CYS A 204 10.41 -10.48 34.22
N LYS A 205 9.74 -11.03 35.24
CA LYS A 205 9.93 -10.63 36.65
C LYS A 205 11.36 -10.86 37.14
N GLU A 206 11.94 -12.02 36.83
CA GLU A 206 13.30 -12.40 37.23
C GLU A 206 14.37 -11.48 36.58
N ARG A 207 14.06 -10.83 35.46
CA ARG A 207 14.96 -9.88 34.77
C ARG A 207 14.95 -8.48 35.37
N ILE A 208 14.00 -8.12 36.22
CA ILE A 208 13.97 -6.80 36.87
C ILE A 208 15.02 -6.79 37.98
N VAL A 209 16.07 -6.00 37.78
CA VAL A 209 17.20 -5.84 38.74
C VAL A 209 17.34 -4.39 39.20
N LYS A 210 16.84 -3.41 38.45
CA LYS A 210 16.97 -1.97 38.74
C LYS A 210 15.85 -1.51 39.67
N PRO A 211 16.16 -0.95 40.86
CA PRO A 211 15.14 -0.63 41.88
C PRO A 211 14.05 0.34 41.44
N GLY A 212 14.37 1.24 40.50
CA GLY A 212 13.43 2.24 39.96
C GLY A 212 12.48 1.70 38.90
N ILE A 213 12.58 0.43 38.52
CA ILE A 213 11.76 -0.18 37.48
C ILE A 213 10.70 -1.08 38.11
N GLU A 214 9.44 -0.73 37.86
CA GLU A 214 8.26 -1.52 38.27
C GLU A 214 7.72 -2.35 37.09
N LEU A 215 7.35 -3.61 37.34
CA LEU A 215 6.68 -4.47 36.37
C LEU A 215 5.23 -4.76 36.81
N GLN A 216 4.27 -4.35 35.97
CA GLN A 216 2.86 -4.71 36.08
C GLN A 216 2.52 -5.76 35.01
N LEU A 217 2.00 -6.91 35.43
CA LEU A 217 1.72 -8.05 34.56
C LEU A 217 0.26 -8.49 34.70
N SER A 218 -0.41 -8.73 33.57
CA SER A 218 -1.77 -9.28 33.51
C SER A 218 -1.91 -10.37 32.46
N HIS A 219 -2.84 -11.32 32.70
CA HIS A 219 -3.07 -12.50 31.86
C HIS A 219 -4.55 -12.66 31.44
N ASP A 220 -5.45 -11.82 31.94
CA ASP A 220 -6.88 -11.89 31.64
C ASP A 220 -7.12 -11.62 30.15
N PHE A 221 -8.18 -12.19 29.58
CA PHE A 221 -8.59 -11.83 28.23
C PHE A 221 -9.36 -10.51 28.26
N LEU A 222 -8.77 -9.45 27.72
CA LEU A 222 -9.41 -8.14 27.64
C LEU A 222 -10.32 -8.03 26.42
N THR A 223 -11.46 -7.35 26.60
CA THR A 223 -12.25 -6.86 25.46
C THR A 223 -11.43 -5.84 24.67
N GLN A 224 -11.81 -5.59 23.39
CA GLN A 224 -11.13 -4.60 22.56
C GLN A 224 -11.03 -3.24 23.24
N GLU A 225 -12.13 -2.75 23.81
CA GLU A 225 -12.18 -1.47 24.54
C GLU A 225 -11.17 -1.43 25.69
N LYS A 226 -11.17 -2.44 26.56
CA LYS A 226 -10.23 -2.53 27.68
C LYS A 226 -8.77 -2.65 27.23
N LEU A 227 -8.52 -3.31 26.10
CA LEU A 227 -7.19 -3.39 25.53
C LEU A 227 -6.73 -2.01 25.01
N LEU A 228 -7.60 -1.26 24.36
CA LEU A 228 -7.31 0.10 23.91
C LEU A 228 -7.07 1.03 25.10
N ASP A 229 -7.88 0.94 26.17
CA ASP A 229 -7.65 1.66 27.43
C ASP A 229 -6.30 1.32 28.06
N PHE A 230 -5.93 0.03 28.08
CA PHE A 230 -4.63 -0.42 28.56
C PHE A 230 -3.47 0.24 27.77
N LEU A 231 -3.57 0.29 26.44
CA LEU A 231 -2.56 0.90 25.57
C LEU A 231 -2.54 2.43 25.69
N ALA A 232 -3.71 3.06 25.82
CA ALA A 232 -3.85 4.51 25.90
C ALA A 232 -3.27 5.11 27.19
N GLN A 233 -3.20 4.34 28.25
CA GLN A 233 -2.63 4.73 29.55
C GLN A 233 -1.10 4.68 29.60
N ASN A 234 -0.43 4.21 28.54
CA ASN A 234 1.03 4.16 28.47
C ASN A 234 1.59 5.48 27.90
N SER A 235 2.84 5.79 28.23
CA SER A 235 3.59 6.85 27.56
C SER A 235 4.03 6.41 26.18
N LEU A 236 4.33 5.11 26.03
CA LEU A 236 4.86 4.49 24.81
C LEU A 236 4.39 3.03 24.77
N ASN A 237 4.01 2.54 23.59
CA ASN A 237 3.72 1.13 23.35
C ASN A 237 4.87 0.48 22.58
N ALA A 238 5.42 -0.64 23.06
CA ALA A 238 6.63 -1.23 22.53
C ALA A 238 6.47 -2.71 22.17
N PHE A 239 6.92 -3.11 20.97
CA PHE A 239 6.80 -4.47 20.45
C PHE A 239 8.13 -4.94 19.86
N PHE A 240 8.86 -5.78 20.59
CA PHE A 240 10.24 -6.17 20.27
C PHE A 240 10.32 -7.57 19.67
N TYR A 241 9.48 -7.84 18.67
CA TYR A 241 9.37 -9.16 18.05
C TYR A 241 10.68 -9.59 17.36
N ASP A 242 10.97 -10.88 17.47
CA ASP A 242 12.04 -11.51 16.67
C ASP A 242 11.70 -11.46 15.18
N ASP A 243 12.72 -11.36 14.33
CA ASP A 243 12.53 -11.42 12.88
C ASP A 243 12.40 -12.89 12.44
N VAL A 244 11.19 -13.32 12.13
CA VAL A 244 10.89 -14.69 11.71
C VAL A 244 10.41 -14.70 10.25
N LYS A 245 11.10 -15.48 9.40
CA LYS A 245 10.71 -15.67 7.98
C LYS A 245 9.33 -16.34 7.87
N GLY A 246 8.58 -16.01 6.81
CA GLY A 246 7.31 -16.64 6.49
C GLY A 246 6.13 -16.19 7.36
N ARG A 247 6.31 -15.16 8.20
CA ARG A 247 5.24 -14.61 9.03
C ARG A 247 4.60 -13.38 8.38
N GLY A 248 3.27 -13.30 8.49
CA GLY A 248 2.51 -12.12 8.13
C GLY A 248 2.75 -10.93 9.06
N ILE A 249 2.19 -9.77 8.72
CA ILE A 249 2.25 -8.58 9.57
C ILE A 249 1.39 -8.76 10.83
N SER A 250 1.83 -8.14 11.93
CA SER A 250 1.17 -8.29 13.23
C SER A 250 0.10 -7.22 13.46
N SER A 251 -1.10 -7.64 13.86
CA SER A 251 -2.22 -6.75 14.16
C SER A 251 -2.07 -5.99 15.49
N VAL A 252 -1.08 -6.27 16.33
CA VAL A 252 -0.85 -5.49 17.56
C VAL A 252 -0.62 -4.01 17.26
N ILE A 253 -0.06 -3.73 16.09
CA ILE A 253 0.19 -2.36 15.60
C ILE A 253 -1.12 -1.61 15.32
N ASP A 254 -2.15 -2.28 14.82
CA ASP A 254 -3.45 -1.66 14.55
C ASP A 254 -4.06 -1.08 15.83
N TYR A 255 -4.00 -1.83 16.93
CA TYR A 255 -4.47 -1.38 18.25
C TYR A 255 -3.58 -0.26 18.82
N ALA A 256 -2.25 -0.38 18.66
CA ALA A 256 -1.32 0.63 19.17
C ALA A 256 -1.44 1.97 18.41
N LEU A 257 -1.68 1.94 17.10
CA LEU A 257 -1.94 3.14 16.29
C LEU A 257 -3.26 3.82 16.68
N ALA A 258 -4.30 3.03 16.98
CA ALA A 258 -5.62 3.54 17.33
C ALA A 258 -5.60 4.46 18.55
N VAL A 259 -4.72 4.21 19.52
CA VAL A 259 -4.65 5.01 20.76
C VAL A 259 -3.79 6.27 20.65
N GLN A 260 -3.12 6.48 19.51
CA GLN A 260 -2.31 7.67 19.22
C GLN A 260 -1.23 7.95 20.27
N ARG A 261 -0.57 6.90 20.75
CA ARG A 261 0.64 6.97 21.56
C ARG A 261 1.86 6.64 20.73
N PRO A 262 3.07 7.11 21.09
CA PRO A 262 4.31 6.68 20.46
C PRO A 262 4.41 5.16 20.41
N ILE A 263 5.02 4.63 19.35
CA ILE A 263 5.25 3.20 19.18
C ILE A 263 6.74 2.95 18.97
N ALA A 264 7.30 1.98 19.70
CA ALA A 264 8.64 1.46 19.50
C ALA A 264 8.60 0.01 19.00
N ILE A 265 9.36 -0.30 17.98
CA ILE A 265 9.40 -1.64 17.39
C ILE A 265 10.84 -2.10 17.16
N THR A 266 11.04 -3.41 17.00
CA THR A 266 12.25 -3.96 16.38
C THR A 266 12.09 -4.00 14.85
N LYS A 267 13.23 -4.08 14.12
CA LYS A 267 13.24 -4.29 12.64
C LYS A 267 12.79 -5.70 12.26
N SER A 268 11.65 -6.16 12.81
CA SER A 268 11.03 -7.43 12.45
C SER A 268 10.16 -7.28 11.21
N ARG A 269 10.21 -8.26 10.28
CA ARG A 269 9.32 -8.32 9.11
C ARG A 269 7.84 -8.30 9.47
N MET A 270 7.49 -8.68 10.68
CA MET A 270 6.10 -8.59 11.16
C MET A 270 5.63 -7.14 11.33
N PHE A 271 6.54 -6.16 11.27
CA PHE A 271 6.26 -4.72 11.32
C PHE A 271 6.63 -3.99 10.03
N ARG A 272 6.89 -4.70 8.90
CA ARG A 272 7.32 -4.11 7.61
C ARG A 272 6.45 -2.98 7.12
N HIS A 273 5.16 -2.99 7.48
CA HIS A 273 4.18 -1.97 7.09
C HIS A 273 4.38 -0.61 7.77
N ILE A 274 5.17 -0.54 8.87
CA ILE A 274 5.48 0.72 9.58
C ILE A 274 6.97 0.92 9.82
N ILE A 275 7.81 -0.03 9.42
CA ILE A 275 9.26 0.00 9.69
C ILE A 275 9.99 1.21 9.07
N SER A 276 9.44 1.77 7.98
CA SER A 276 9.96 2.94 7.27
C SER A 276 9.48 4.28 7.83
N THR A 277 8.88 4.28 9.03
CA THR A 277 8.45 5.51 9.70
C THR A 277 9.65 6.41 9.98
N PHE A 278 9.49 7.72 9.70
CA PHE A 278 10.52 8.72 9.97
C PHE A 278 9.93 9.89 10.79
N PRO A 279 10.62 10.35 11.85
CA PRO A 279 11.83 9.76 12.48
C PRO A 279 11.64 8.29 12.87
N SER A 280 12.74 7.51 12.92
CA SER A 280 12.68 6.07 13.13
C SER A 280 12.04 5.71 14.47
N ILE A 281 11.12 4.75 14.43
CA ILE A 281 10.50 4.11 15.60
C ILE A 281 11.13 2.75 15.92
N CYS A 282 12.19 2.37 15.17
CA CYS A 282 12.94 1.12 15.37
C CYS A 282 14.03 1.32 16.44
N VAL A 283 14.06 0.45 17.43
CA VAL A 283 15.02 0.55 18.54
C VAL A 283 16.46 0.23 18.13
N GLU A 284 16.66 -0.30 16.94
CA GLU A 284 17.99 -0.48 16.34
C GLU A 284 18.56 0.83 15.74
N ASP A 285 17.70 1.82 15.43
CA ASP A 285 18.08 3.10 14.85
C ASP A 285 17.94 4.26 15.85
N SER A 286 17.17 4.06 16.93
CA SER A 286 16.79 5.08 17.89
C SER A 286 16.74 4.49 19.30
N ASN A 287 16.61 5.32 20.33
CA ASN A 287 16.33 4.89 21.68
C ASN A 287 14.88 5.21 22.08
N LEU A 288 14.41 4.59 23.18
CA LEU A 288 13.02 4.77 23.66
C LEU A 288 12.73 6.21 24.07
N GLU A 289 13.72 6.92 24.63
CA GLU A 289 13.56 8.33 25.03
C GLU A 289 13.32 9.22 23.81
N MET A 290 14.11 9.05 22.74
CA MET A 290 13.92 9.82 21.50
C MET A 290 12.58 9.49 20.82
N ILE A 291 12.20 8.21 20.80
CA ILE A 291 10.88 7.80 20.23
C ILE A 291 9.75 8.41 21.05
N LEU A 292 9.88 8.46 22.37
CA LEU A 292 8.90 9.10 23.26
C LEU A 292 8.82 10.61 23.00
N GLN A 293 9.95 11.30 22.83
CA GLN A 293 10.02 12.73 22.52
C GLN A 293 9.41 13.07 21.16
N ASN A 294 9.62 12.24 20.14
CA ASN A 294 9.02 12.40 18.80
C ASN A 294 7.47 12.27 18.83
N GLY A 295 6.92 11.66 19.87
CA GLY A 295 5.48 11.50 20.04
C GLY A 295 4.84 10.59 18.99
N ALA A 296 3.54 10.76 18.76
CA ALA A 296 2.78 9.98 17.79
C ALA A 296 2.72 10.61 16.38
N ALA A 297 3.22 11.83 16.19
CA ALA A 297 3.15 12.55 14.92
C ALA A 297 3.74 11.78 13.72
N PRO A 298 4.87 11.06 13.84
CA PRO A 298 5.41 10.25 12.74
C PRO A 298 4.46 9.16 12.23
N LEU A 299 3.47 8.76 13.04
CA LEU A 299 2.53 7.68 12.77
C LEU A 299 1.19 8.15 12.20
N SER A 300 0.94 9.47 12.13
CA SER A 300 -0.36 10.04 11.72
C SER A 300 -0.82 9.56 10.34
N LYS A 301 0.12 9.38 9.40
CA LYS A 301 -0.19 8.91 8.04
C LYS A 301 -0.92 7.56 8.03
N TYR A 302 -0.59 6.66 8.94
CA TYR A 302 -1.23 5.35 9.01
C TYR A 302 -2.66 5.45 9.57
N CYS A 303 -2.89 6.36 10.51
CA CYS A 303 -4.23 6.62 11.04
C CYS A 303 -5.15 7.26 9.98
N GLU A 304 -4.60 8.13 9.12
CA GLU A 304 -5.33 8.71 7.98
C GLU A 304 -5.64 7.69 6.90
N GLU A 305 -4.72 6.75 6.66
CA GLU A 305 -4.81 5.76 5.59
C GLU A 305 -5.64 4.52 5.99
N TRP A 306 -5.47 4.02 7.21
CA TRP A 306 -6.06 2.74 7.66
C TRP A 306 -7.30 2.96 8.50
N ASN A 307 -8.27 3.65 7.93
CA ASN A 307 -9.56 3.92 8.54
C ASN A 307 -10.66 3.03 7.97
N GLU A 308 -11.80 3.01 8.63
CA GLU A 308 -12.96 2.20 8.27
C GLU A 308 -13.50 2.52 6.87
N ALA A 309 -13.56 3.80 6.50
CA ALA A 309 -14.10 4.21 5.21
C ALA A 309 -13.26 3.68 4.03
N ASN A 310 -11.93 3.74 4.15
CA ASN A 310 -11.00 3.19 3.16
C ASN A 310 -11.10 1.67 3.08
N LEU A 311 -11.26 0.98 4.22
CA LEU A 311 -11.44 -0.47 4.23
C LEU A 311 -12.73 -0.89 3.53
N ILE A 312 -13.86 -0.24 3.86
CA ILE A 312 -15.14 -0.51 3.20
C ILE A 312 -15.01 -0.31 1.70
N TRP A 313 -14.41 0.78 1.27
CA TRP A 313 -14.16 1.08 -0.13
C TRP A 313 -13.30 0.02 -0.83
N ASP A 314 -12.22 -0.46 -0.19
CA ASP A 314 -11.39 -1.55 -0.72
C ASP A 314 -12.23 -2.82 -0.94
N TYR A 315 -13.02 -3.24 0.04
CA TYR A 315 -13.85 -4.44 -0.08
C TYR A 315 -14.96 -4.29 -1.13
N GLU A 316 -15.62 -3.12 -1.20
CA GLU A 316 -16.62 -2.83 -2.24
C GLU A 316 -15.98 -2.90 -3.64
N ARG A 317 -14.80 -2.30 -3.82
CA ARG A 317 -14.04 -2.34 -5.08
C ARG A 317 -13.66 -3.76 -5.47
N ILE A 318 -13.14 -4.55 -4.54
CA ILE A 318 -12.76 -5.96 -4.77
C ILE A 318 -13.97 -6.77 -5.18
N VAL A 319 -15.06 -6.71 -4.43
CA VAL A 319 -16.30 -7.44 -4.73
C VAL A 319 -16.84 -7.06 -6.11
N ASN A 320 -16.91 -5.77 -6.42
CA ASN A 320 -17.38 -5.29 -7.72
C ASN A 320 -16.49 -5.80 -8.87
N THR A 321 -15.17 -5.83 -8.68
CA THR A 321 -14.20 -6.36 -9.65
C THR A 321 -14.43 -7.85 -9.88
N VAL A 322 -14.56 -8.63 -8.82
CA VAL A 322 -14.80 -10.09 -8.88
C VAL A 322 -16.12 -10.41 -9.58
N LEU A 323 -17.19 -9.70 -9.25
CA LEU A 323 -18.50 -9.89 -9.90
C LEU A 323 -18.47 -9.50 -11.38
N LYS A 324 -17.77 -8.43 -11.74
CA LYS A 324 -17.59 -7.97 -13.14
C LYS A 324 -16.79 -8.99 -13.97
N ASN A 325 -15.72 -9.55 -13.42
CA ASN A 325 -14.90 -10.56 -14.09
C ASN A 325 -15.74 -11.81 -14.40
N ARG A 326 -16.52 -12.27 -13.44
CA ARG A 326 -17.42 -13.42 -13.66
C ARG A 326 -18.45 -13.17 -14.76
N LEU A 327 -18.96 -11.97 -14.90
CA LEU A 327 -19.90 -11.62 -15.97
C LEU A 327 -19.20 -11.68 -17.34
N LYS A 328 -17.95 -11.20 -17.44
CA LYS A 328 -17.14 -11.30 -18.66
C LYS A 328 -16.86 -12.74 -19.03
N GLU A 329 -16.49 -13.60 -18.10
CA GLU A 329 -16.28 -15.03 -18.33
C GLU A 329 -17.56 -15.71 -18.84
N LYS A 330 -18.71 -15.44 -18.23
CA LYS A 330 -20.00 -15.98 -18.68
C LYS A 330 -20.34 -15.53 -20.10
N SER A 331 -20.10 -14.26 -20.45
CA SER A 331 -20.29 -13.71 -21.80
C SER A 331 -19.35 -14.42 -22.77
N PHE A 332 -18.06 -14.50 -22.46
CA PHE A 332 -17.06 -15.15 -23.28
C PHE A 332 -17.38 -16.65 -23.53
N PHE A 333 -17.80 -17.39 -22.51
CA PHE A 333 -18.24 -18.79 -22.67
C PHE A 333 -19.54 -18.91 -23.48
N THR A 334 -20.40 -17.93 -23.42
CA THR A 334 -21.64 -17.87 -24.23
C THR A 334 -21.28 -17.64 -25.70
N ASP A 335 -20.37 -16.71 -25.97
CA ASP A 335 -19.87 -16.42 -27.31
C ASP A 335 -19.05 -17.59 -27.89
N ILE A 336 -18.19 -18.23 -27.08
CA ILE A 336 -17.47 -19.46 -27.48
C ILE A 336 -18.46 -20.60 -27.76
N ARG A 337 -19.50 -20.79 -26.96
CA ARG A 337 -20.51 -21.81 -27.21
C ARG A 337 -21.27 -21.53 -28.51
N TYR A 338 -21.54 -20.26 -28.80
CA TYR A 338 -22.13 -19.85 -30.07
C TYR A 338 -21.20 -20.10 -31.24
N GLU A 339 -19.93 -19.69 -31.13
CA GLU A 339 -18.90 -19.93 -32.15
C GLU A 339 -18.52 -21.41 -32.30
N LEU A 340 -18.47 -22.18 -31.21
CA LEU A 340 -18.24 -23.63 -31.29
C LEU A 340 -19.40 -24.39 -31.93
N LYS A 341 -20.65 -23.96 -31.74
CA LYS A 341 -21.80 -24.48 -32.50
C LYS A 341 -21.67 -24.16 -33.99
N LYS A 342 -21.13 -23.01 -34.36
CA LYS A 342 -20.85 -22.60 -35.74
C LYS A 342 -19.63 -23.32 -36.33
N ARG A 343 -18.59 -23.61 -35.52
CA ARG A 343 -17.34 -24.28 -35.92
C ARG A 343 -17.39 -25.81 -35.90
N ARG A 344 -18.31 -26.45 -35.16
CA ARG A 344 -18.50 -27.93 -35.21
C ARG A 344 -18.79 -28.47 -36.59
N LYS A 345 -19.08 -27.61 -37.59
CA LYS A 345 -19.18 -27.96 -39.00
C LYS A 345 -17.85 -27.92 -39.80
N LYS A 346 -16.71 -27.47 -39.21
CA LYS A 346 -15.52 -27.17 -40.04
C LYS A 346 -14.12 -27.49 -39.51
N ILE A 347 -13.89 -28.23 -38.43
CA ILE A 347 -12.50 -28.58 -38.05
C ILE A 347 -12.37 -29.98 -37.46
N LYS A 348 -11.99 -30.94 -38.32
CA LYS A 348 -11.08 -32.05 -37.99
C LYS A 348 -9.74 -31.69 -38.64
N SER A 349 -8.73 -31.36 -37.87
CA SER A 349 -7.30 -31.55 -38.03
C SER A 349 -6.42 -30.43 -37.51
N LYS A 350 -5.40 -30.86 -36.77
CA LYS A 350 -4.13 -30.21 -36.36
C LYS A 350 -4.07 -29.59 -34.96
N ILE A 351 -3.69 -30.44 -34.01
CA ILE A 351 -2.98 -30.03 -32.78
C ILE A 351 -1.48 -30.20 -33.03
N ARG A 352 -0.70 -29.17 -32.80
CA ARG A 352 0.75 -29.29 -32.64
C ARG A 352 1.19 -28.51 -31.39
N LYS A 353 1.93 -29.21 -30.53
CA LYS A 353 2.50 -28.76 -29.26
C LYS A 353 3.51 -27.62 -29.48
N ILE A 354 3.46 -26.62 -28.62
CA ILE A 354 4.57 -25.70 -28.37
C ILE A 354 4.87 -25.74 -26.87
N THR A 355 6.08 -26.13 -26.53
CA THR A 355 6.65 -26.09 -25.19
C THR A 355 7.34 -24.76 -24.99
N SER A 356 7.02 -24.05 -23.93
CA SER A 356 7.71 -22.82 -23.51
C SER A 356 8.73 -23.13 -22.40
N THR A 357 9.94 -22.62 -22.59
CA THR A 357 11.07 -22.65 -21.67
C THR A 357 10.92 -21.52 -20.62
N PRO A 358 11.22 -21.72 -19.34
CA PRO A 358 11.14 -20.66 -18.36
C PRO A 358 12.38 -19.77 -18.38
N THR A 359 12.15 -18.46 -18.26
CA THR A 359 13.18 -17.43 -18.08
C THR A 359 13.54 -17.31 -16.60
N PRO A 360 14.82 -17.11 -16.22
CA PRO A 360 15.22 -17.04 -14.82
C PRO A 360 14.79 -15.69 -14.19
N GLU A 361 14.30 -15.78 -12.94
CA GLU A 361 13.90 -14.66 -12.10
C GLU A 361 15.10 -13.79 -11.67
N PRO A 362 14.91 -12.46 -11.57
CA PRO A 362 15.81 -11.62 -10.80
C PRO A 362 15.36 -11.62 -9.33
N GLU A 363 16.27 -11.96 -8.45
CA GLU A 363 16.11 -11.82 -7.00
C GLU A 363 15.85 -10.36 -6.63
N ALA A 364 14.68 -10.12 -6.03
CA ALA A 364 14.36 -8.82 -5.45
C ALA A 364 15.13 -8.63 -4.15
N VAL A 365 16.23 -7.92 -4.20
CA VAL A 365 16.91 -7.38 -3.03
C VAL A 365 16.14 -6.13 -2.60
N GLU A 366 15.28 -6.27 -1.60
CA GLU A 366 14.71 -5.12 -0.87
C GLU A 366 15.84 -4.35 -0.18
N GLN A 367 16.34 -3.31 -0.82
CA GLN A 367 17.26 -2.39 -0.16
C GLN A 367 16.46 -1.49 0.79
N ARG A 368 16.79 -1.61 2.07
CA ARG A 368 16.32 -0.74 3.15
C ARG A 368 16.81 0.68 2.87
N ILE A 369 15.91 1.57 2.50
CA ILE A 369 16.20 3.00 2.40
C ILE A 369 16.18 3.57 3.83
N VAL A 370 17.34 3.74 4.44
CA VAL A 370 17.49 4.47 5.70
C VAL A 370 17.75 5.93 5.34
N PRO A 371 16.98 6.90 5.87
CA PRO A 371 17.26 8.30 5.63
C PRO A 371 18.64 8.65 6.20
N ASP A 372 19.57 9.01 5.33
CA ASP A 372 20.84 9.60 5.68
C ASP A 372 20.72 11.11 5.48
N GLY A 373 20.46 11.85 6.53
CA GLY A 373 20.11 13.28 6.49
C GLY A 373 21.22 14.23 5.99
N THR A 374 22.24 13.78 5.27
CA THR A 374 23.49 14.53 5.16
C THR A 374 23.95 14.97 3.78
N CYS A 375 23.30 14.57 2.66
CA CYS A 375 23.80 15.04 1.37
C CYS A 375 22.68 15.37 0.37
N ARG A 376 22.31 16.66 0.27
CA ARG A 376 21.52 17.13 -0.88
C ARG A 376 22.41 17.17 -2.12
N PRO A 377 21.94 16.75 -3.32
CA PRO A 377 22.72 16.81 -4.52
C PRO A 377 23.03 18.25 -4.91
N THR A 378 24.08 18.43 -5.71
CA THR A 378 24.42 19.73 -6.31
C THR A 378 23.25 20.16 -7.20
N SER A 379 22.60 21.28 -6.87
CA SER A 379 21.52 21.84 -7.67
C SER A 379 22.07 22.44 -8.97
N ILE A 380 21.31 22.30 -10.04
CA ILE A 380 21.61 22.98 -11.31
C ILE A 380 21.30 24.47 -11.20
N PRO A 381 22.07 25.40 -11.81
CA PRO A 381 21.80 26.83 -11.74
C PRO A 381 20.37 27.20 -12.17
N ASP A 382 19.76 28.22 -11.52
CA ASP A 382 18.37 28.66 -11.71
C ASP A 382 18.05 29.24 -13.10
N ALA A 383 19.04 29.41 -13.97
CA ALA A 383 18.87 29.93 -15.33
C ALA A 383 18.37 28.89 -16.36
N THR A 384 18.07 27.67 -15.93
CA THR A 384 17.59 26.62 -16.83
C THR A 384 16.07 26.60 -16.93
N SER A 385 15.54 26.50 -18.17
CA SER A 385 14.11 26.30 -18.39
C SER A 385 13.63 24.96 -17.82
N PHE A 386 12.44 24.96 -17.23
CA PHE A 386 11.78 23.76 -16.72
C PHE A 386 10.97 23.05 -17.80
N ASN A 387 10.47 23.77 -18.82
CA ASN A 387 9.74 23.17 -19.95
C ASN A 387 10.68 23.09 -21.15
N ARG A 388 11.31 21.93 -21.33
CA ARG A 388 12.39 21.75 -22.29
C ARG A 388 12.55 20.32 -22.80
N ILE A 389 13.43 20.15 -23.79
CA ILE A 389 13.95 18.87 -24.21
C ILE A 389 15.12 18.45 -23.33
N LEU A 390 15.17 17.15 -22.99
CA LEU A 390 16.24 16.51 -22.23
C LEU A 390 17.21 15.75 -23.18
N ASP A 391 17.91 16.49 -23.99
CA ASP A 391 18.89 16.02 -24.99
C ASP A 391 20.30 15.79 -24.40
N ASN A 392 21.28 15.55 -25.26
CA ASN A 392 22.68 15.37 -24.88
C ASN A 392 23.27 16.56 -24.13
N ASP A 393 22.85 17.79 -24.45
CA ASP A 393 23.34 18.97 -23.72
C ASP A 393 22.71 19.07 -22.34
N ALA A 394 21.43 18.70 -22.19
CA ALA A 394 20.81 18.52 -20.90
C ALA A 394 21.49 17.42 -20.06
N ARG A 395 21.87 16.29 -20.66
CA ARG A 395 22.61 15.21 -19.97
C ARG A 395 23.96 15.69 -19.44
N LYS A 396 24.70 16.49 -20.22
CA LYS A 396 25.94 17.09 -19.73
C LYS A 396 25.71 18.05 -18.57
N MET A 397 24.67 18.87 -18.66
CA MET A 397 24.29 19.85 -17.63
C MET A 397 23.90 19.15 -16.31
N TYR A 398 23.07 18.12 -16.39
CA TYR A 398 22.58 17.37 -15.22
C TYR A 398 23.54 16.27 -14.74
N LYS A 399 24.72 16.13 -15.35
CA LYS A 399 25.70 15.12 -14.95
C LYS A 399 25.99 15.10 -13.46
N PRO A 400 26.18 16.26 -12.76
CA PRO A 400 26.41 16.23 -11.31
C PRO A 400 25.28 15.62 -10.51
N VAL A 401 24.01 15.81 -10.93
CA VAL A 401 22.84 15.21 -10.28
C VAL A 401 22.75 13.71 -10.60
N ILE A 402 23.03 13.32 -11.83
CA ILE A 402 23.08 11.91 -12.25
C ILE A 402 24.15 11.17 -11.46
N ASP A 403 25.36 11.73 -11.34
CA ASP A 403 26.46 11.14 -10.56
C ASP A 403 26.05 11.01 -9.07
N GLY A 404 25.44 12.05 -8.49
CA GLY A 404 24.91 12.01 -7.12
C GLY A 404 23.83 10.95 -6.91
N LEU A 405 22.96 10.70 -7.90
CA LEU A 405 21.99 9.60 -7.85
C LEU A 405 22.69 8.23 -7.90
N PHE A 406 23.75 8.07 -8.70
CA PHE A 406 24.55 6.85 -8.71
C PHE A 406 25.24 6.60 -7.35
N ASP A 407 25.77 7.64 -6.70
CA ASP A 407 26.39 7.52 -5.38
C ASP A 407 25.35 7.15 -4.30
N LEU A 408 24.16 7.73 -4.39
CA LEU A 408 23.09 7.53 -3.39
C LEU A 408 22.34 6.20 -3.57
N LEU A 409 22.10 5.78 -4.82
CA LEU A 409 21.23 4.67 -5.20
C LEU A 409 21.85 3.79 -6.31
N PRO A 410 23.08 3.26 -6.12
CA PRO A 410 23.84 2.60 -7.19
C PRO A 410 23.07 1.42 -7.83
N ASP A 411 22.41 0.61 -7.03
CA ASP A 411 21.68 -0.57 -7.54
C ASP A 411 20.44 -0.19 -8.35
N MET A 412 19.73 0.87 -7.98
CA MET A 412 18.59 1.35 -8.77
C MET A 412 19.07 1.97 -10.10
N MET A 413 20.08 2.82 -10.03
CA MET A 413 20.63 3.51 -11.20
C MET A 413 21.25 2.55 -12.22
N SER A 414 21.90 1.47 -11.75
CA SER A 414 22.51 0.45 -12.63
C SER A 414 21.50 -0.37 -13.43
N ARG A 415 20.23 -0.41 -13.02
CA ARG A 415 19.16 -1.09 -13.76
C ARG A 415 18.49 -0.21 -14.82
N LYS A 416 18.72 1.11 -14.77
CA LYS A 416 18.14 2.07 -15.72
C LYS A 416 18.96 2.15 -17.01
N ILE A 417 18.30 2.55 -18.09
CA ILE A 417 18.98 2.91 -19.33
C ILE A 417 19.79 4.19 -19.07
N PRO A 418 21.11 4.19 -19.29
CA PRO A 418 21.97 5.32 -18.90
C PRO A 418 21.52 6.67 -19.46
N GLU A 419 21.10 6.71 -20.73
CA GLU A 419 20.66 7.94 -21.40
C GLU A 419 19.32 8.46 -20.84
N ALA A 420 18.47 7.58 -20.30
CA ALA A 420 17.19 7.94 -19.70
C ALA A 420 17.31 8.46 -18.26
N ASN A 421 18.47 8.29 -17.61
CA ASN A 421 18.73 8.78 -16.24
C ASN A 421 18.60 10.30 -16.11
N ILE A 422 18.68 11.03 -17.20
CA ILE A 422 18.44 12.48 -17.24
C ILE A 422 17.04 12.85 -16.74
N GLN A 423 16.02 12.05 -17.03
CA GLN A 423 14.65 12.30 -16.58
C GLN A 423 14.57 12.30 -15.06
N GLN A 424 15.18 11.30 -14.41
CA GLN A 424 15.23 11.17 -12.95
C GLN A 424 16.02 12.33 -12.30
N ALA A 425 17.14 12.72 -12.89
CA ALA A 425 17.95 13.83 -12.40
C ALA A 425 17.22 15.17 -12.54
N PHE A 426 16.56 15.41 -13.68
CA PHE A 426 15.72 16.60 -13.90
C PHE A 426 14.59 16.68 -12.88
N VAL A 427 13.85 15.57 -12.70
CA VAL A 427 12.72 15.52 -11.76
C VAL A 427 13.19 15.80 -10.35
N LEU A 428 14.27 15.14 -9.89
CA LEU A 428 14.80 15.38 -8.54
C LEU A 428 15.17 16.84 -8.31
N ASP A 429 15.98 17.44 -9.21
CA ASP A 429 16.41 18.83 -9.10
C ASP A 429 15.22 19.80 -9.14
N THR A 430 14.25 19.56 -10.04
CA THR A 430 13.08 20.42 -10.20
C THR A 430 12.14 20.32 -9.00
N VAL A 431 11.91 19.11 -8.45
CA VAL A 431 11.12 18.93 -7.22
C VAL A 431 11.73 19.72 -6.08
N LEU A 432 13.05 19.59 -5.85
CA LEU A 432 13.75 20.30 -4.76
C LEU A 432 13.65 21.82 -4.89
N LYS A 433 13.62 22.36 -6.11
CA LYS A 433 13.46 23.81 -6.38
C LYS A 433 12.03 24.32 -6.18
N HIS A 434 11.03 23.45 -6.32
CA HIS A 434 9.62 23.81 -6.19
C HIS A 434 8.99 23.43 -4.85
N LEU A 435 9.79 22.90 -3.91
CA LEU A 435 9.31 22.67 -2.55
C LEU A 435 8.91 23.99 -1.87
N PRO A 436 7.75 24.06 -1.22
CA PRO A 436 7.36 25.22 -0.46
C PRO A 436 8.25 25.41 0.78
N ASN A 437 8.31 26.64 1.31
CA ASN A 437 9.10 27.00 2.48
C ASN A 437 8.42 26.63 3.82
N HIS A 438 7.67 25.55 3.89
CA HIS A 438 7.08 25.05 5.14
C HIS A 438 7.62 23.64 5.48
N GLU A 439 7.56 23.27 6.76
CA GLU A 439 8.24 22.11 7.32
C GLU A 439 7.75 20.74 6.78
N THR A 440 6.53 20.66 6.29
CA THR A 440 5.89 19.40 5.90
C THR A 440 5.23 19.46 4.51
N PRO A 441 6.03 19.58 3.43
CA PRO A 441 5.47 19.61 2.07
C PRO A 441 4.74 18.29 1.76
N LYS A 442 3.59 18.38 1.11
CA LYS A 442 2.85 17.23 0.58
C LYS A 442 3.30 16.93 -0.83
N ILE A 443 3.96 15.81 -1.01
CA ILE A 443 4.57 15.38 -2.27
C ILE A 443 3.92 14.07 -2.72
N LEU A 444 3.54 14.01 -4.00
CA LEU A 444 3.01 12.79 -4.63
C LEU A 444 3.92 12.36 -5.80
N CYS A 445 4.32 11.10 -5.81
CA CYS A 445 4.92 10.45 -6.97
C CYS A 445 3.90 9.55 -7.67
N VAL A 446 3.65 9.79 -8.96
CA VAL A 446 2.78 8.96 -9.79
C VAL A 446 3.63 8.14 -10.75
N GLY A 447 3.50 6.80 -10.72
CA GLY A 447 4.41 5.86 -11.36
C GLY A 447 5.67 5.63 -10.54
N SER A 448 5.50 5.38 -9.24
CA SER A 448 6.60 5.37 -8.26
C SER A 448 7.37 4.04 -8.19
N TYR A 449 6.93 2.99 -8.91
CA TYR A 449 7.67 1.73 -8.95
C TYR A 449 9.06 1.93 -9.58
N ASP A 450 10.09 1.65 -8.80
CA ASP A 450 11.50 1.82 -9.21
C ASP A 450 11.86 3.28 -9.63
N ASP A 451 11.17 4.31 -9.11
CA ASP A 451 11.49 5.71 -9.35
C ASP A 451 12.65 6.19 -8.46
N THR A 452 13.77 6.58 -9.09
CA THR A 452 14.98 6.98 -8.35
C THR A 452 14.88 8.37 -7.74
N ALA A 453 14.09 9.29 -8.31
CA ALA A 453 13.86 10.60 -7.71
C ALA A 453 13.05 10.44 -6.41
N ALA A 454 11.98 9.62 -6.41
CA ALA A 454 11.23 9.30 -5.20
C ALA A 454 12.10 8.63 -4.13
N ALA A 455 12.94 7.68 -4.53
CA ALA A 455 13.85 7.00 -3.61
C ALA A 455 14.88 7.96 -3.00
N ALA A 456 15.47 8.87 -3.80
CA ALA A 456 16.40 9.89 -3.35
C ALA A 456 15.74 10.86 -2.36
N MET A 457 14.54 11.36 -2.68
CA MET A 457 13.77 12.25 -1.80
C MET A 457 13.48 11.60 -0.43
N LYS A 458 13.14 10.31 -0.42
CA LYS A 458 12.98 9.56 0.85
C LYS A 458 14.29 9.46 1.64
N ARG A 459 15.43 9.30 0.97
CA ARG A 459 16.76 9.34 1.60
C ARG A 459 17.06 10.69 2.24
N TYR A 460 16.58 11.79 1.63
CA TYR A 460 16.70 13.14 2.19
C TYR A 460 15.69 13.42 3.32
N GLY A 461 14.89 12.44 3.71
CA GLY A 461 13.92 12.56 4.80
C GLY A 461 12.56 13.14 4.40
N PHE A 462 12.27 13.30 3.11
CA PHE A 462 10.97 13.76 2.66
C PHE A 462 9.93 12.62 2.71
N ARG A 463 8.74 12.97 3.15
CA ARG A 463 7.58 12.09 3.06
C ARG A 463 6.95 12.22 1.68
N ILE A 464 6.83 11.09 0.97
CA ILE A 464 6.24 11.03 -0.37
C ILE A 464 5.07 10.06 -0.34
N ASP A 465 3.91 10.49 -0.82
CA ASP A 465 2.81 9.60 -1.16
C ASP A 465 3.09 8.98 -2.53
N GLU A 466 2.76 7.71 -2.69
CA GLU A 466 3.11 6.93 -3.88
C GLU A 466 1.88 6.33 -4.52
N VAL A 467 1.77 6.48 -5.83
CA VAL A 467 0.71 5.89 -6.65
C VAL A 467 1.33 5.15 -7.82
N ASP A 468 1.13 3.83 -7.85
CA ASP A 468 1.63 2.96 -8.91
C ASP A 468 0.83 1.66 -8.96
N PRO A 469 0.41 1.17 -10.15
CA PRO A 469 -0.35 -0.08 -10.26
C PRO A 469 0.35 -1.31 -9.70
N VAL A 470 1.69 -1.35 -9.74
CA VAL A 470 2.50 -2.45 -9.19
C VAL A 470 2.56 -2.38 -7.66
N LEU A 471 2.69 -1.16 -7.12
CA LEU A 471 2.81 -0.96 -5.67
C LEU A 471 1.46 -0.94 -4.96
N ASN A 472 0.46 -0.23 -5.52
CA ASN A 472 -0.82 -0.03 -4.83
C ASN A 472 -2.01 0.19 -5.78
N TYR A 473 -2.14 1.37 -6.39
CA TYR A 473 -3.28 1.77 -7.21
C TYR A 473 -2.81 2.46 -8.49
N ASP A 474 -3.55 2.35 -9.59
CA ASP A 474 -3.48 3.35 -10.66
C ASP A 474 -4.06 4.69 -10.17
N LEU A 475 -3.75 5.78 -10.88
CA LEU A 475 -4.16 7.13 -10.49
C LEU A 475 -5.68 7.27 -10.43
N ASN A 476 -6.42 6.67 -11.36
CA ASN A 476 -7.88 6.74 -11.39
C ASN A 476 -8.50 6.04 -10.16
N THR A 477 -7.97 4.89 -9.77
CA THR A 477 -8.38 4.18 -8.55
C THR A 477 -8.06 5.00 -7.31
N PHE A 478 -6.87 5.61 -7.25
CA PHE A 478 -6.45 6.49 -6.15
C PHE A 478 -7.39 7.69 -6.00
N MET A 479 -7.80 8.33 -7.10
CA MET A 479 -8.77 9.44 -7.09
C MET A 479 -10.13 9.09 -6.48
N GLY A 480 -10.55 7.84 -6.60
CA GLY A 480 -11.81 7.35 -6.03
C GLY A 480 -11.76 7.00 -4.55
N LYS A 481 -10.57 6.98 -3.93
CA LYS A 481 -10.38 6.56 -2.55
C LYS A 481 -10.88 7.63 -1.56
N PRO A 482 -11.64 7.29 -0.49
CA PRO A 482 -12.19 8.25 0.47
C PRO A 482 -11.15 9.14 1.16
N SER A 483 -9.94 8.64 1.39
CA SER A 483 -8.85 9.41 2.00
C SER A 483 -8.13 10.34 1.03
N THR A 484 -8.32 10.20 -0.28
CA THR A 484 -7.68 11.05 -1.28
C THR A 484 -8.26 12.46 -1.22
N LYS A 485 -7.42 13.41 -0.87
CA LYS A 485 -7.79 14.83 -0.77
C LYS A 485 -7.39 15.54 -2.06
N LYS A 486 -8.38 16.09 -2.78
CA LYS A 486 -8.13 17.02 -3.89
C LYS A 486 -7.55 18.33 -3.38
N CYS A 487 -6.89 19.08 -4.23
CA CYS A 487 -6.28 20.37 -3.93
C CYS A 487 -5.38 20.34 -2.69
N SER A 488 -4.54 19.31 -2.55
CA SER A 488 -3.78 19.10 -1.31
C SER A 488 -2.28 18.89 -1.49
N TYR A 489 -1.80 18.61 -2.70
CA TYR A 489 -0.38 18.36 -2.94
C TYR A 489 0.36 19.61 -3.40
N ASP A 490 1.46 19.94 -2.72
CA ASP A 490 2.33 21.06 -3.09
C ASP A 490 3.16 20.74 -4.32
N VAL A 491 3.61 19.50 -4.44
CA VAL A 491 4.35 19.00 -5.60
C VAL A 491 3.84 17.62 -6.00
N ILE A 492 3.57 17.45 -7.30
CA ILE A 492 3.29 16.14 -7.90
C ILE A 492 4.32 15.90 -9.00
N PHE A 493 4.95 14.73 -9.02
CA PHE A 493 5.87 14.39 -10.10
C PHE A 493 5.60 13.00 -10.66
N SER A 494 5.98 12.83 -11.95
CA SER A 494 5.80 11.59 -12.68
C SER A 494 6.89 11.49 -13.76
N THR A 495 7.70 10.43 -13.69
CA THR A 495 8.88 10.26 -14.54
C THR A 495 8.63 9.16 -15.56
N SER A 496 8.50 9.51 -16.86
CA SER A 496 8.33 8.54 -17.95
C SER A 496 7.13 7.60 -17.71
N VAL A 497 5.92 8.15 -17.55
CA VAL A 497 4.69 7.40 -17.24
C VAL A 497 3.55 7.77 -18.19
N ILE A 498 3.40 9.04 -18.53
CA ILE A 498 2.23 9.52 -19.27
C ILE A 498 2.14 8.90 -20.68
N GLU A 499 3.26 8.54 -21.32
CA GLU A 499 3.34 7.82 -22.57
C GLU A 499 2.74 6.41 -22.52
N HIS A 500 2.75 5.79 -21.31
CA HIS A 500 2.17 4.47 -21.04
C HIS A 500 0.71 4.53 -20.59
N VAL A 501 0.11 5.72 -20.54
CA VAL A 501 -1.29 5.91 -20.11
C VAL A 501 -2.20 6.04 -21.32
N SER A 502 -3.22 5.18 -21.39
CA SER A 502 -4.16 5.19 -22.52
C SER A 502 -5.02 6.46 -22.59
N ASP A 503 -5.45 7.00 -21.44
CA ASP A 503 -6.22 8.25 -21.30
C ASP A 503 -5.36 9.31 -20.61
N ASP A 504 -4.45 9.91 -21.38
CA ASP A 504 -3.51 10.92 -20.91
C ASP A 504 -4.20 12.25 -20.53
N GLU A 505 -5.32 12.56 -21.15
CA GLU A 505 -6.09 13.76 -20.82
C GLU A 505 -6.73 13.63 -19.44
N LEU A 506 -7.29 12.45 -19.11
CA LEU A 506 -7.79 12.18 -17.78
C LEU A 506 -6.66 12.21 -16.74
N PHE A 507 -5.48 11.67 -17.10
CA PHE A 507 -4.29 11.67 -16.25
C PHE A 507 -3.89 13.10 -15.85
N ILE A 508 -3.78 14.02 -16.83
CA ILE A 508 -3.45 15.43 -16.56
C ILE A 508 -4.53 16.12 -15.71
N LYS A 509 -5.82 15.91 -16.03
CA LYS A 509 -6.93 16.45 -15.21
C LYS A 509 -6.86 16.00 -13.76
N GLN A 510 -6.57 14.71 -13.53
CA GLN A 510 -6.46 14.15 -12.18
C GLN A 510 -5.25 14.71 -11.42
N ILE A 511 -4.09 14.85 -12.06
CA ILE A 511 -2.93 15.52 -11.45
C ILE A 511 -3.29 16.96 -11.08
N HIS A 512 -3.91 17.70 -12.00
CA HIS A 512 -4.30 19.09 -11.75
C HIS A 512 -5.34 19.23 -10.61
N GLU A 513 -6.31 18.29 -10.52
CA GLU A 513 -7.27 18.25 -9.41
C GLU A 513 -6.62 17.98 -8.04
N LEU A 514 -5.54 17.21 -8.00
CA LEU A 514 -4.82 16.88 -6.77
C LEU A 514 -3.93 18.03 -6.28
N LEU A 515 -3.42 18.88 -7.18
CA LEU A 515 -2.56 20.02 -6.82
C LEU A 515 -3.27 21.01 -5.90
N ALA A 516 -2.59 21.41 -4.84
CA ALA A 516 -2.96 22.56 -4.02
C ALA A 516 -2.86 23.85 -4.85
N PRO A 517 -3.56 24.93 -4.46
CA PRO A 517 -3.30 26.27 -5.00
C PRO A 517 -1.81 26.62 -4.86
N GLY A 518 -1.19 27.11 -5.93
CA GLY A 518 0.25 27.36 -6.00
C GLY A 518 1.14 26.11 -6.18
N GLY A 519 0.56 24.90 -6.11
CA GLY A 519 1.27 23.64 -6.27
C GLY A 519 1.77 23.42 -7.69
N THR A 520 2.84 22.64 -7.85
CA THR A 520 3.54 22.40 -9.12
C THR A 520 3.52 20.93 -9.51
N ALA A 521 3.15 20.65 -10.76
CA ALA A 521 3.31 19.32 -11.38
C ALA A 521 4.57 19.29 -12.25
N ILE A 522 5.32 18.19 -12.16
CA ILE A 522 6.59 17.98 -12.88
C ILE A 522 6.52 16.63 -13.57
N LEU A 523 6.37 16.64 -14.89
CA LEU A 523 6.27 15.42 -15.69
C LEU A 523 7.41 15.34 -16.69
N THR A 524 7.87 14.13 -16.97
CA THR A 524 8.71 13.82 -18.14
C THR A 524 8.06 12.75 -18.98
N CYS A 525 8.33 12.76 -20.27
CA CYS A 525 7.77 11.78 -21.20
C CYS A 525 8.67 11.58 -22.43
N ASP A 526 8.39 10.53 -23.17
CA ASP A 526 8.99 10.25 -24.47
C ASP A 526 8.45 11.22 -25.51
N TYR A 527 9.35 11.85 -26.28
CA TYR A 527 9.06 12.97 -27.14
C TYR A 527 9.68 12.83 -28.54
N ASN A 528 8.85 13.07 -29.55
CA ASN A 528 9.31 13.23 -30.92
C ASN A 528 8.37 14.17 -31.70
N ASP A 529 8.79 15.40 -31.98
CA ASP A 529 7.95 16.42 -32.63
C ASP A 529 7.52 16.06 -34.06
N ARG A 530 8.14 15.05 -34.66
CA ARG A 530 7.78 14.53 -35.99
C ARG A 530 6.86 13.33 -35.97
N TYR A 531 6.52 12.83 -34.76
CA TYR A 531 5.66 11.67 -34.60
C TYR A 531 4.28 11.88 -35.21
N LYS A 532 3.77 10.84 -35.86
CA LYS A 532 2.40 10.78 -36.39
C LYS A 532 1.72 9.51 -35.89
N PRO A 533 0.40 9.56 -35.60
CA PRO A 533 -0.36 8.37 -35.23
C PRO A 533 -0.17 7.25 -36.26
N GLY A 534 0.32 6.08 -35.81
CA GLY A 534 0.64 4.92 -36.66
C GLY A 534 2.13 4.72 -36.93
N ASP A 535 3.00 5.66 -36.54
CA ASP A 535 4.44 5.44 -36.56
C ASP A 535 4.83 4.39 -35.50
N PRO A 536 5.94 3.66 -35.68
CA PRO A 536 6.45 2.69 -34.72
C PRO A 536 6.67 3.33 -33.33
N LEU A 537 6.32 2.57 -32.29
CA LEU A 537 6.47 2.94 -30.87
C LEU A 537 7.21 1.83 -30.12
N PRO A 538 7.89 2.13 -29.01
CA PRO A 538 8.30 1.13 -28.05
C PRO A 538 7.12 0.25 -27.59
N PRO A 539 7.34 -1.01 -27.21
CA PRO A 539 6.26 -1.98 -27.01
C PRO A 539 5.19 -1.59 -25.97
N GLU A 540 5.55 -0.75 -25.00
CA GLU A 540 4.68 -0.36 -23.88
C GLU A 540 4.08 1.04 -24.04
N ASP A 541 4.47 1.79 -25.09
CA ASP A 541 4.02 3.15 -25.31
C ASP A 541 2.72 3.21 -26.11
N PHE A 542 1.85 4.13 -25.74
CA PHE A 542 0.67 4.48 -26.54
C PHE A 542 0.98 5.59 -27.55
N ARG A 543 2.01 6.44 -27.30
CA ARG A 543 2.38 7.59 -28.14
C ARG A 543 3.74 8.18 -27.78
N PHE A 544 4.37 8.88 -28.72
CA PHE A 544 5.30 9.96 -28.41
C PHE A 544 4.54 11.27 -28.32
N TYR A 545 5.01 12.17 -27.46
CA TYR A 545 4.48 13.52 -27.38
C TYR A 545 5.13 14.43 -28.39
N THR A 546 4.39 15.45 -28.86
CA THR A 546 4.83 16.54 -29.71
C THR A 546 4.56 17.88 -29.01
N GLN A 547 5.20 18.97 -29.49
CA GLN A 547 4.88 20.32 -29.00
C GLN A 547 3.37 20.63 -29.15
N LYS A 548 2.79 20.17 -30.26
CA LYS A 548 1.36 20.33 -30.52
C LYS A 548 0.49 19.61 -29.46
N ASP A 549 0.88 18.41 -29.03
CA ASP A 549 0.15 17.70 -27.97
C ASP A 549 0.17 18.51 -26.68
N PHE A 550 1.32 19.06 -26.30
CA PHE A 550 1.41 19.86 -25.08
C PHE A 550 0.58 21.13 -25.17
N MET A 551 0.64 21.87 -26.26
CA MET A 551 -0.01 23.16 -26.40
C MET A 551 -1.52 23.06 -26.69
N ASP A 552 -1.92 22.14 -27.58
CA ASP A 552 -3.31 22.11 -28.09
C ASP A 552 -4.21 21.13 -27.31
N ARG A 553 -3.63 20.09 -26.71
CA ARG A 553 -4.39 19.04 -26.01
C ARG A 553 -4.24 19.10 -24.49
N LEU A 554 -3.00 19.14 -23.97
CA LEU A 554 -2.76 18.99 -22.53
C LEU A 554 -2.85 20.32 -21.77
N LEU A 555 -2.25 21.39 -22.28
CA LEU A 555 -2.29 22.70 -21.62
C LEU A 555 -3.72 23.24 -21.42
N PRO A 556 -4.67 23.12 -22.36
CA PRO A 556 -6.05 23.57 -22.17
C PRO A 556 -6.81 22.84 -21.05
N LEU A 557 -6.32 21.68 -20.59
CA LEU A 557 -6.93 20.91 -19.48
C LEU A 557 -6.60 21.51 -18.11
N ILE A 558 -5.60 22.40 -18.06
CA ILE A 558 -5.12 23.07 -16.85
C ILE A 558 -5.84 24.42 -16.74
N THR A 559 -7.14 24.38 -16.36
CA THR A 559 -8.06 25.52 -16.48
C THR A 559 -7.71 26.71 -15.57
N ASP A 560 -7.09 26.47 -14.43
CA ASP A 560 -6.67 27.47 -13.43
C ASP A 560 -5.16 27.36 -13.12
N GLY A 561 -4.36 27.18 -14.17
CA GLY A 561 -2.91 27.05 -14.06
C GLY A 561 -2.19 27.48 -15.34
N SER A 562 -0.86 27.42 -15.32
CA SER A 562 0.00 27.78 -16.45
C SER A 562 1.31 27.00 -16.40
N LEU A 563 2.02 26.95 -17.52
CA LEU A 563 3.42 26.52 -17.53
C LEU A 563 4.23 27.40 -16.57
N VAL A 564 5.22 26.82 -15.90
CA VAL A 564 6.08 27.57 -14.95
C VAL A 564 7.00 28.56 -15.64
N ASP A 565 7.31 28.33 -16.93
CA ASP A 565 8.17 29.17 -17.76
C ASP A 565 7.83 29.02 -19.26
N THR A 566 8.52 29.80 -20.10
CA THR A 566 8.41 29.68 -21.57
C THR A 566 9.01 28.37 -22.03
N PRO A 567 8.26 27.55 -22.80
CA PRO A 567 8.73 26.25 -23.23
C PRO A 567 9.77 26.30 -24.34
N HIS A 568 10.70 25.37 -24.32
CA HIS A 568 11.74 25.13 -25.31
C HIS A 568 11.71 23.66 -25.75
N TRP A 569 10.71 23.28 -26.57
CA TRP A 569 10.47 21.91 -27.02
C TRP A 569 10.90 21.65 -28.49
N ASP A 570 11.57 22.59 -29.14
CA ASP A 570 12.07 22.36 -30.49
C ASP A 570 13.15 21.28 -30.48
N CYS A 571 12.92 20.18 -31.22
CA CYS A 571 13.84 19.05 -31.34
C CYS A 571 13.82 18.48 -32.76
N PRO A 572 14.57 19.13 -33.68
CA PRO A 572 14.62 18.68 -35.09
C PRO A 572 15.32 17.33 -35.28
N ASP A 573 16.17 16.91 -34.35
CA ASP A 573 16.94 15.67 -34.42
C ASP A 573 16.99 14.96 -33.05
N PRO A 574 16.00 14.10 -32.74
CA PRO A 574 15.99 13.31 -31.52
C PRO A 574 17.25 12.44 -31.38
N ASP A 575 17.83 12.38 -30.19
CA ASP A 575 19.16 11.85 -29.92
C ASP A 575 19.20 10.52 -29.18
N PHE A 576 18.03 9.92 -28.89
CA PHE A 576 17.91 8.64 -28.21
C PHE A 576 17.28 7.57 -29.12
N VAL A 577 17.77 6.32 -29.04
CA VAL A 577 17.25 5.18 -29.80
C VAL A 577 16.98 4.01 -28.85
N TYR A 578 15.73 3.54 -28.86
CA TYR A 578 15.31 2.36 -28.11
C TYR A 578 14.25 1.59 -28.91
N ALA A 579 14.32 0.25 -28.90
CA ALA A 579 13.40 -0.64 -29.61
C ALA A 579 13.18 -0.25 -31.09
N ASP A 580 14.26 0.11 -31.78
CA ASP A 580 14.28 0.60 -33.17
C ASP A 580 13.50 1.93 -33.41
N CYS A 581 13.09 2.60 -32.36
CA CYS A 581 12.43 3.90 -32.40
C CYS A 581 13.42 5.01 -32.03
N ARG A 582 13.38 6.14 -32.78
CA ARG A 582 14.21 7.32 -32.49
C ARG A 582 13.36 8.43 -31.89
N TYR A 583 13.72 8.88 -30.69
CA TYR A 583 13.01 9.90 -29.95
C TYR A 583 13.95 10.61 -28.95
N THR A 584 13.45 11.48 -28.14
CA THR A 584 14.13 12.10 -26.99
C THR A 584 13.16 12.18 -25.80
N PHE A 585 13.53 12.92 -24.78
CA PHE A 585 12.66 13.15 -23.63
C PHE A 585 12.29 14.63 -23.54
N ALA A 586 11.06 14.92 -23.15
CA ALA A 586 10.60 16.27 -22.88
C ALA A 586 10.03 16.38 -21.47
N THR A 587 9.95 17.60 -20.99
CA THR A 587 9.39 17.95 -19.70
C THR A 587 8.12 18.76 -19.88
N PHE A 588 7.12 18.53 -19.01
CA PHE A 588 5.89 19.30 -18.96
C PHE A 588 5.65 19.72 -17.51
N VAL A 589 6.03 20.96 -17.20
CA VAL A 589 6.00 21.51 -15.83
C VAL A 589 5.03 22.67 -15.75
N PHE A 590 3.99 22.50 -14.93
CA PHE A 590 2.95 23.51 -14.77
C PHE A 590 2.62 23.75 -13.31
N ARG A 591 2.06 24.94 -13.05
CA ARG A 591 1.65 25.35 -11.71
C ARG A 591 0.17 25.69 -11.69
N LYS A 592 -0.52 25.27 -10.64
CA LYS A 592 -1.88 25.72 -10.35
C LYS A 592 -1.85 27.12 -9.77
N ASN A 593 -2.73 27.99 -10.23
CA ASN A 593 -2.78 29.37 -9.75
C ASN A 593 -3.20 29.42 -8.27
N ASN A 594 -2.76 30.46 -7.59
CA ASN A 594 -3.34 30.83 -6.30
C ASN A 594 -4.72 31.45 -6.55
N PRO A 595 -5.69 31.21 -5.64
CA PRO A 595 -7.05 31.73 -5.77
C PRO A 595 -7.10 33.26 -5.71
#